data_52a991f36aab52087568472a5f40a5b1
#
_entry.id   52a991f36aab52087568472a5f40a5b1
#
_cell.length_a   1.000
_cell.length_b   1.000
_cell.length_c   1.000
_cell.angle_alpha   90.00
_cell.angle_beta   90.00
_cell.angle_gamma   90.00
#
_symmetry.space_group_name_H-M   'P 1'
#
loop_
_entity.id
_entity.type
_entity.pdbx_description
1 polymer ?
#
loop_
_entity_poly.entity_id
_entity_poly.type
_entity_poly.pdbx_seq_one_letter_code
_entity_poly.pdbx_strand_id
1 'polypeptide(L)'
;MTNKERWLSSTTLLISLLPFILVAGSMQFLPDSIPIPVLLGEEKEVFINRYQYLYLGLMGFIPTGLVILARILKGRRFVERNFRFMVIAALCLSVTFLTVIVYGMIRNIIKYKVDLLMSFEFFSASVIVVSLLMGELSNFLPSLRRNEVLGLKNRYTLGDNRVWVKVHYVAADVFMGTMFSFALFSSVLSIWLDFRYGWLHLIFWTLTVSGLILWARLYARKQFERLHRKSADA
;
A
#
# COMPACT_ATOMS: atom_id res chain seq x y z
N MET A 1 -12.11 19.27 -13.93
CA MET A 1 -12.43 18.06 -13.13
C MET A 1 -13.75 17.50 -13.61
N THR A 2 -13.77 16.24 -14.06
CA THR A 2 -15.02 15.58 -14.43
C THR A 2 -15.84 15.24 -13.19
N ASN A 3 -17.15 15.03 -13.33
CA ASN A 3 -18.00 14.64 -12.19
C ASN A 3 -17.50 13.34 -11.52
N LYS A 4 -17.02 12.38 -12.32
CA LYS A 4 -16.43 11.13 -11.80
C LYS A 4 -15.18 11.37 -10.95
N GLU A 5 -14.30 12.28 -11.37
CA GLU A 5 -13.09 12.63 -10.59
C GLU A 5 -13.43 13.37 -9.30
N ARG A 6 -14.44 14.23 -9.32
CA ARG A 6 -14.93 14.92 -8.12
C ARG A 6 -15.46 13.91 -7.12
N TRP A 7 -16.33 13.02 -7.57
CA TRP A 7 -16.90 11.97 -6.72
C TRP A 7 -15.80 11.09 -6.13
N LEU A 8 -14.91 10.53 -6.96
CA LEU A 8 -13.82 9.67 -6.51
C LEU A 8 -12.94 10.36 -5.46
N SER A 9 -12.51 11.60 -5.72
CA SER A 9 -11.65 12.32 -4.78
C SER A 9 -12.37 12.74 -3.50
N SER A 10 -13.68 13.01 -3.53
CA SER A 10 -14.46 13.31 -2.33
C SER A 10 -14.68 12.06 -1.47
N THR A 11 -14.99 10.94 -2.11
CA THR A 11 -15.11 9.64 -1.41
C THR A 11 -13.78 9.24 -0.77
N THR A 12 -12.66 9.42 -1.48
CA THR A 12 -11.32 9.15 -0.91
C THR A 12 -11.03 10.02 0.30
N LEU A 13 -11.38 11.31 0.26
CA LEU A 13 -11.23 12.21 1.41
C LEU A 13 -12.04 11.73 2.62
N LEU A 14 -13.29 11.32 2.41
CA LEU A 14 -14.13 10.79 3.49
C LEU A 14 -13.52 9.52 4.09
N ILE A 15 -13.12 8.56 3.25
CA ILE A 15 -12.51 7.31 3.73
C ILE A 15 -11.20 7.57 4.46
N SER A 16 -10.40 8.53 4.00
CA SER A 16 -9.10 8.85 4.62
C SER A 16 -9.21 9.49 6.01
N LEU A 17 -10.35 10.09 6.34
CA LEU A 17 -10.61 10.63 7.67
C LEU A 17 -11.16 9.58 8.65
N LEU A 18 -11.73 8.48 8.15
CA LEU A 18 -12.32 7.43 8.99
C LEU A 18 -11.34 6.86 10.04
N PRO A 19 -10.05 6.60 9.75
CA PRO A 19 -9.09 6.15 10.76
C PRO A 19 -9.06 7.04 11.99
N PHE A 20 -8.97 8.35 11.79
CA PHE A 20 -8.96 9.31 12.90
C PHE A 20 -10.30 9.35 13.65
N ILE A 21 -11.42 9.41 12.92
CA ILE A 21 -12.77 9.45 13.50
C ILE A 21 -13.02 8.20 14.34
N LEU A 22 -12.65 7.02 13.85
CA LEU A 22 -12.82 5.77 14.57
C LEU A 22 -11.98 5.72 15.84
N VAL A 23 -10.71 6.10 15.78
CA VAL A 23 -9.85 6.12 16.96
C VAL A 23 -10.40 7.13 17.96
N ALA A 24 -10.71 8.36 17.56
CA ALA A 24 -11.24 9.39 18.46
C ALA A 24 -12.58 8.98 19.10
N GLY A 25 -13.50 8.40 18.32
CA GLY A 25 -14.79 7.93 18.82
C GLY A 25 -14.71 6.70 19.72
N SER A 26 -13.66 5.90 19.59
CA SER A 26 -13.46 4.69 20.41
C SER A 26 -12.65 4.93 21.68
N MET A 27 -12.10 6.11 21.90
CA MET A 27 -11.22 6.42 23.03
C MET A 27 -11.81 6.03 24.39
N GLN A 28 -13.12 6.20 24.58
CA GLN A 28 -13.80 5.84 25.82
C GLN A 28 -13.92 4.32 26.05
N PHE A 29 -13.78 3.52 24.99
CA PHE A 29 -13.87 2.05 25.06
C PHE A 29 -12.48 1.39 25.11
N LEU A 30 -11.40 2.15 24.87
CA LEU A 30 -10.04 1.66 24.93
C LEU A 30 -9.54 1.65 26.37
N PRO A 31 -8.77 0.62 26.79
CA PRO A 31 -8.15 0.60 28.09
C PRO A 31 -7.11 1.74 28.22
N ASP A 32 -6.81 2.14 29.47
CA ASP A 32 -5.83 3.22 29.74
C ASP A 32 -4.43 2.89 29.22
N SER A 33 -4.08 1.60 29.21
CA SER A 33 -2.83 1.08 28.67
C SER A 33 -3.13 0.05 27.58
N ILE A 34 -2.57 0.26 26.40
CA ILE A 34 -2.76 -0.58 25.21
C ILE A 34 -1.45 -1.30 24.91
N PRO A 35 -1.43 -2.66 24.88
CA PRO A 35 -0.25 -3.39 24.51
C PRO A 35 0.06 -3.21 23.02
N ILE A 36 1.30 -2.85 22.70
CA ILE A 36 1.82 -2.83 21.35
C ILE A 36 2.64 -4.09 21.13
N PRO A 37 2.47 -4.78 19.97
CA PRO A 37 3.36 -5.86 19.60
C PRO A 37 4.78 -5.33 19.40
N VAL A 38 5.74 -5.86 20.16
CA VAL A 38 7.15 -5.52 20.00
C VAL A 38 7.71 -6.27 18.81
N LEU A 39 8.48 -5.55 17.96
CA LEU A 39 9.01 -6.05 16.68
C LEU A 39 10.03 -7.20 16.81
N LEU A 40 10.63 -7.45 17.97
CA LEU A 40 11.82 -8.27 18.11
C LEU A 40 11.75 -9.25 19.29
N GLY A 41 10.68 -10.02 19.42
CA GLY A 41 10.72 -11.24 20.24
C GLY A 41 11.01 -11.08 21.73
N GLU A 42 11.01 -9.88 22.27
CA GLU A 42 11.11 -9.68 23.72
C GLU A 42 9.77 -10.00 24.38
N GLU A 43 9.84 -10.79 25.49
CA GLU A 43 8.65 -11.15 26.28
C GLU A 43 7.99 -9.95 26.99
N LYS A 44 8.59 -8.76 26.91
CA LYS A 44 8.06 -7.55 27.51
C LYS A 44 7.05 -6.88 26.61
N GLU A 45 5.79 -6.97 26.99
CA GLU A 45 4.73 -6.14 26.38
C GLU A 45 5.04 -4.66 26.62
N VAL A 46 5.21 -3.89 25.54
CA VAL A 46 5.31 -2.43 25.62
C VAL A 46 3.89 -1.88 25.62
N PHE A 47 3.55 -1.14 26.65
CA PHE A 47 2.25 -0.50 26.76
C PHE A 47 2.33 0.97 26.34
N ILE A 48 1.37 1.40 25.55
CA ILE A 48 1.14 2.83 25.26
C ILE A 48 -0.12 3.32 25.98
N ASN A 49 -0.11 4.58 26.33
CA ASN A 49 -1.33 5.24 26.81
C ASN A 49 -2.36 5.34 25.67
N ARG A 50 -3.65 5.16 25.99
CA ARG A 50 -4.75 5.27 25.00
C ARG A 50 -4.68 6.56 24.17
N TYR A 51 -4.25 7.68 24.73
CA TYR A 51 -4.10 8.94 23.99
C TYR A 51 -3.01 8.87 22.91
N GLN A 52 -1.98 8.06 23.11
CA GLN A 52 -0.96 7.83 22.09
C GLN A 52 -1.51 7.05 20.88
N TYR A 53 -2.60 6.30 21.07
CA TYR A 53 -3.28 5.61 19.98
C TYR A 53 -3.88 6.60 18.94
N LEU A 54 -4.17 7.84 19.33
CA LEU A 54 -4.57 8.89 18.41
C LEU A 54 -3.53 9.18 17.34
N TYR A 55 -2.23 9.02 17.64
CA TYR A 55 -1.18 9.21 16.63
C TYR A 55 -1.32 8.22 15.46
N LEU A 56 -1.81 7.00 15.71
CA LEU A 56 -2.12 6.06 14.64
C LEU A 56 -3.28 6.55 13.77
N GLY A 57 -4.30 7.14 14.40
CA GLY A 57 -5.42 7.76 13.68
C GLY A 57 -4.98 8.92 12.77
N LEU A 58 -3.96 9.69 13.18
CA LEU A 58 -3.40 10.78 12.39
C LEU A 58 -2.76 10.31 11.07
N MET A 59 -2.37 9.02 10.95
CA MET A 59 -1.88 8.48 9.69
C MET A 59 -2.89 8.61 8.55
N GLY A 60 -4.21 8.64 8.85
CA GLY A 60 -5.27 8.91 7.88
C GLY A 60 -5.15 10.28 7.19
N PHE A 61 -4.47 11.25 7.81
CA PHE A 61 -4.25 12.56 7.18
C PHE A 61 -3.21 12.53 6.05
N ILE A 62 -2.35 11.51 5.99
CA ILE A 62 -1.37 11.36 4.88
C ILE A 62 -2.09 11.22 3.53
N PRO A 63 -2.99 10.24 3.30
CA PRO A 63 -3.73 10.17 2.06
C PRO A 63 -4.67 11.36 1.85
N THR A 64 -5.23 11.95 2.92
CA THR A 64 -5.99 13.21 2.83
C THR A 64 -5.16 14.32 2.22
N GLY A 65 -3.94 14.51 2.73
CA GLY A 65 -2.99 15.51 2.20
C GLY A 65 -2.63 15.25 0.73
N LEU A 66 -2.43 13.99 0.35
CA LEU A 66 -2.15 13.61 -1.05
C LEU A 66 -3.30 13.97 -1.99
N VAL A 67 -4.57 13.73 -1.59
CA VAL A 67 -5.74 14.10 -2.40
C VAL A 67 -5.91 15.61 -2.51
N ILE A 68 -5.72 16.33 -1.40
CA ILE A 68 -5.80 17.81 -1.39
C ILE A 68 -4.70 18.37 -2.29
N LEU A 69 -3.46 17.90 -2.16
CA LEU A 69 -2.35 18.32 -2.99
C LEU A 69 -2.61 18.04 -4.48
N ALA A 70 -3.15 16.85 -4.80
CA ALA A 70 -3.53 16.51 -6.16
C ALA A 70 -4.62 17.45 -6.71
N ARG A 71 -5.59 17.87 -5.89
CA ARG A 71 -6.61 18.85 -6.28
C ARG A 71 -6.03 20.24 -6.54
N ILE A 72 -5.16 20.72 -5.64
CA ILE A 72 -4.50 22.04 -5.77
C ILE A 72 -3.60 22.09 -7.00
N LEU A 73 -2.83 21.04 -7.23
CA LEU A 73 -1.88 20.96 -8.35
C LEU A 73 -2.51 20.50 -9.68
N LYS A 74 -3.81 20.31 -9.74
CA LYS A 74 -4.49 19.76 -10.93
C LYS A 74 -4.26 20.56 -12.21
N GLY A 75 -4.02 21.86 -12.13
CA GLY A 75 -3.66 22.70 -13.30
C GLY A 75 -2.28 22.41 -13.89
N ARG A 76 -1.43 21.65 -13.19
CA ARG A 76 -0.12 21.24 -13.70
C ARG A 76 -0.27 20.01 -14.60
N ARG A 77 0.34 20.03 -15.79
CA ARG A 77 0.29 18.95 -16.80
C ARG A 77 0.48 17.54 -16.24
N PHE A 78 1.44 17.41 -15.32
CA PHE A 78 1.74 16.13 -14.67
C PHE A 78 0.56 15.59 -13.85
N VAL A 79 0.00 16.44 -12.97
CA VAL A 79 -1.10 16.04 -12.07
C VAL A 79 -2.39 15.80 -12.86
N GLU A 80 -2.69 16.64 -13.85
CA GLU A 80 -3.86 16.47 -14.70
C GLU A 80 -3.88 15.11 -15.40
N ARG A 81 -2.72 14.67 -15.92
CA ARG A 81 -2.59 13.40 -16.63
C ARG A 81 -2.66 12.16 -15.73
N ASN A 82 -2.24 12.29 -14.48
CA ASN A 82 -2.14 11.17 -13.54
C ASN A 82 -3.10 11.30 -12.35
N PHE A 83 -4.03 12.25 -12.38
CA PHE A 83 -4.92 12.59 -11.27
C PHE A 83 -5.66 11.36 -10.72
N ARG A 84 -6.26 10.56 -11.61
CA ARG A 84 -6.99 9.35 -11.21
C ARG A 84 -6.09 8.36 -10.47
N PHE A 85 -4.89 8.10 -10.99
CA PHE A 85 -3.94 7.21 -10.34
C PHE A 85 -3.56 7.72 -8.94
N MET A 86 -3.26 9.01 -8.81
CA MET A 86 -2.92 9.61 -7.51
C MET A 86 -4.05 9.46 -6.49
N VAL A 87 -5.30 9.68 -6.91
CA VAL A 87 -6.47 9.54 -6.02
C VAL A 87 -6.71 8.07 -5.66
N ILE A 88 -6.57 7.14 -6.60
CA ILE A 88 -6.71 5.71 -6.34
C ILE A 88 -5.58 5.23 -5.40
N ALA A 89 -4.35 5.67 -5.60
CA ALA A 89 -3.24 5.35 -4.69
C ALA A 89 -3.51 5.87 -3.27
N ALA A 90 -4.04 7.09 -3.15
CA ALA A 90 -4.46 7.63 -1.86
C ALA A 90 -5.62 6.84 -1.25
N LEU A 91 -6.57 6.36 -2.06
CA LEU A 91 -7.67 5.50 -1.60
C LEU A 91 -7.13 4.15 -1.07
N CYS A 92 -6.24 3.49 -1.80
CA CYS A 92 -5.61 2.25 -1.36
C CYS A 92 -4.88 2.46 -0.02
N LEU A 93 -4.11 3.54 0.10
CA LEU A 93 -3.43 3.88 1.35
C LEU A 93 -4.41 4.16 2.50
N SER A 94 -5.53 4.83 2.22
CA SER A 94 -6.59 5.08 3.21
C SER A 94 -7.22 3.78 3.70
N VAL A 95 -7.53 2.86 2.79
CA VAL A 95 -8.10 1.55 3.13
C VAL A 95 -7.10 0.73 3.94
N THR A 96 -5.81 0.78 3.59
CA THR A 96 -4.74 0.12 4.37
C THR A 96 -4.72 0.62 5.80
N PHE A 97 -4.64 1.93 6.01
CA PHE A 97 -4.62 2.51 7.36
C PHE A 97 -5.91 2.21 8.13
N LEU A 98 -7.06 2.29 7.46
CA LEU A 98 -8.34 1.94 8.07
C LEU A 98 -8.36 0.48 8.54
N THR A 99 -7.92 -0.45 7.70
CA THR A 99 -7.89 -1.89 8.05
C THR A 99 -6.94 -2.16 9.22
N VAL A 100 -5.74 -1.57 9.19
CA VAL A 100 -4.75 -1.70 10.26
C VAL A 100 -5.31 -1.19 11.59
N ILE A 101 -5.96 -0.03 11.58
CA ILE A 101 -6.54 0.58 12.79
C ILE A 101 -7.74 -0.22 13.29
N VAL A 102 -8.67 -0.59 12.42
CA VAL A 102 -9.84 -1.39 12.79
C VAL A 102 -9.39 -2.74 13.37
N TYR A 103 -8.43 -3.40 12.75
CA TYR A 103 -7.87 -4.65 13.28
C TYR A 103 -7.25 -4.44 14.66
N GLY A 104 -6.41 -3.42 14.83
CA GLY A 104 -5.80 -3.10 16.12
C GLY A 104 -6.83 -2.78 17.22
N MET A 105 -7.90 -2.05 16.86
CA MET A 105 -8.99 -1.74 17.78
C MET A 105 -9.77 -3.00 18.17
N ILE A 106 -10.17 -3.82 17.21
CA ILE A 106 -10.89 -5.08 17.46
C ILE A 106 -10.04 -5.96 18.38
N ARG A 107 -8.75 -6.11 18.10
CA ARG A 107 -7.82 -6.87 18.93
C ARG A 107 -7.81 -6.35 20.38
N ASN A 108 -7.68 -5.05 20.58
CA ASN A 108 -7.59 -4.46 21.92
C ASN A 108 -8.93 -4.52 22.70
N ILE A 109 -10.05 -4.39 22.00
CA ILE A 109 -11.38 -4.46 22.64
C ILE A 109 -11.77 -5.91 22.94
N ILE A 110 -11.49 -6.85 22.03
CA ILE A 110 -11.90 -8.25 22.15
C ILE A 110 -10.95 -9.06 23.01
N LYS A 111 -9.64 -8.77 23.03
CA LYS A 111 -8.65 -9.49 23.84
C LYS A 111 -9.04 -9.54 25.34
N TYR A 112 -9.78 -8.57 25.80
CA TYR A 112 -10.34 -8.58 27.15
C TYR A 112 -11.54 -9.54 27.34
N LYS A 113 -12.08 -10.15 26.27
CA LYS A 113 -13.28 -10.99 26.31
C LYS A 113 -13.18 -12.38 25.72
N VAL A 114 -12.25 -12.65 24.77
CA VAL A 114 -12.19 -13.95 24.07
C VAL A 114 -10.80 -14.27 23.54
N ASP A 115 -10.22 -15.37 24.01
CA ASP A 115 -8.92 -15.90 23.54
C ASP A 115 -8.91 -16.45 22.10
N LEU A 116 -10.07 -16.54 21.44
CA LEU A 116 -10.28 -17.35 20.25
C LEU A 116 -9.89 -16.71 18.91
N LEU A 117 -9.63 -15.39 18.86
CA LEU A 117 -9.36 -14.64 17.61
C LEU A 117 -7.87 -14.27 17.42
N MET A 118 -6.99 -14.87 18.19
CA MET A 118 -5.64 -14.37 18.41
C MET A 118 -4.54 -14.96 17.53
N SER A 119 -4.86 -15.77 16.52
CA SER A 119 -3.84 -16.37 15.66
C SER A 119 -3.41 -15.49 14.46
N PHE A 120 -4.15 -14.43 14.15
CA PHE A 120 -3.79 -13.50 13.10
C PHE A 120 -3.00 -12.32 13.67
N GLU A 121 -1.73 -12.26 13.36
CA GLU A 121 -0.85 -11.18 13.77
C GLU A 121 -1.11 -9.90 12.98
N PHE A 122 -0.94 -8.78 13.68
CA PHE A 122 -1.01 -7.45 13.09
C PHE A 122 -0.11 -7.29 11.86
N PHE A 123 1.12 -7.83 11.90
CA PHE A 123 2.04 -7.78 10.78
C PHE A 123 1.58 -8.60 9.59
N SER A 124 1.15 -9.84 9.82
CA SER A 124 0.64 -10.71 8.78
C SER A 124 -0.59 -10.11 8.10
N ALA A 125 -1.56 -9.66 8.89
CA ALA A 125 -2.77 -9.02 8.37
C ALA A 125 -2.44 -7.75 7.57
N SER A 126 -1.55 -6.90 8.09
CA SER A 126 -1.13 -5.68 7.41
C SER A 126 -0.44 -5.98 6.07
N VAL A 127 0.47 -6.94 6.06
CA VAL A 127 1.20 -7.35 4.85
C VAL A 127 0.26 -7.96 3.81
N ILE A 128 -0.71 -8.79 4.23
CA ILE A 128 -1.73 -9.36 3.32
C ILE A 128 -2.54 -8.24 2.68
N VAL A 129 -3.08 -7.31 3.49
CA VAL A 129 -3.89 -6.20 2.98
C VAL A 129 -3.09 -5.29 2.05
N VAL A 130 -1.86 -4.93 2.43
CA VAL A 130 -0.98 -4.11 1.59
C VAL A 130 -0.66 -4.82 0.27
N SER A 131 -0.43 -6.13 0.30
CA SER A 131 -0.17 -6.91 -0.91
C SER A 131 -1.38 -6.93 -1.85
N LEU A 132 -2.58 -7.17 -1.32
CA LEU A 132 -3.82 -7.12 -2.12
C LEU A 132 -4.02 -5.74 -2.76
N LEU A 133 -3.84 -4.66 -1.98
CA LEU A 133 -3.99 -3.30 -2.48
C LEU A 133 -2.92 -2.93 -3.50
N MET A 134 -1.67 -3.36 -3.32
CA MET A 134 -0.61 -3.18 -4.31
C MET A 134 -0.89 -3.99 -5.59
N GLY A 135 -1.43 -5.20 -5.47
CA GLY A 135 -1.90 -5.99 -6.60
C GLY A 135 -2.95 -5.24 -7.41
N GLU A 136 -3.99 -4.75 -6.76
CA GLU A 136 -5.03 -3.94 -7.40
C GLU A 136 -4.48 -2.64 -8.01
N LEU A 137 -3.60 -1.94 -7.30
CA LEU A 137 -2.98 -0.71 -7.79
C LEU A 137 -2.14 -0.96 -9.05
N SER A 138 -1.55 -2.16 -9.19
CA SER A 138 -0.76 -2.54 -10.36
C SER A 138 -1.58 -2.51 -11.64
N ASN A 139 -2.88 -2.79 -11.61
CA ASN A 139 -3.78 -2.70 -12.76
C ASN A 139 -3.81 -1.31 -13.40
N PHE A 140 -3.43 -0.27 -12.66
CA PHE A 140 -3.42 1.10 -13.16
C PHE A 140 -2.08 1.51 -13.78
N LEU A 141 -1.01 0.68 -13.66
CA LEU A 141 0.29 0.97 -14.24
C LEU A 141 0.23 1.26 -15.76
N PRO A 142 -0.53 0.49 -16.59
CA PRO A 142 -0.62 0.77 -18.02
C PRO A 142 -1.26 2.12 -18.34
N SER A 143 -2.08 2.67 -17.44
CA SER A 143 -2.73 3.97 -17.64
C SER A 143 -1.81 5.16 -17.37
N LEU A 144 -0.65 4.92 -16.74
CA LEU A 144 0.32 5.97 -16.43
C LEU A 144 1.02 6.45 -17.70
N ARG A 145 0.87 7.74 -17.95
CA ARG A 145 1.66 8.41 -19.01
C ARG A 145 3.07 8.66 -18.53
N ARG A 146 4.04 8.58 -19.47
CA ARG A 146 5.46 8.80 -19.17
C ARG A 146 5.67 10.11 -18.42
N ASN A 147 6.32 10.01 -17.26
CA ASN A 147 6.61 11.13 -16.36
C ASN A 147 7.76 10.77 -15.40
N GLU A 148 8.32 11.76 -14.73
CA GLU A 148 9.46 11.61 -13.82
C GLU A 148 9.07 11.34 -12.35
N VAL A 149 7.80 11.26 -12.04
CA VAL A 149 7.33 11.18 -10.64
C VAL A 149 6.74 9.81 -10.31
N LEU A 150 5.83 9.30 -11.16
CA LEU A 150 5.06 8.08 -10.90
C LEU A 150 5.43 6.96 -11.88
N GLY A 151 5.32 5.72 -11.42
CA GLY A 151 5.51 4.52 -12.22
C GLY A 151 6.93 3.93 -12.12
N LEU A 152 7.20 2.96 -12.96
CA LEU A 152 8.47 2.23 -13.03
C LEU A 152 9.51 3.03 -13.80
N LYS A 153 10.05 4.06 -13.16
CA LYS A 153 10.96 5.02 -13.77
C LYS A 153 12.41 4.57 -13.68
N ASN A 154 13.06 4.56 -14.81
CA ASN A 154 14.50 4.43 -14.95
C ASN A 154 14.94 5.07 -16.28
N ARG A 155 16.25 5.16 -16.53
CA ARG A 155 16.77 5.78 -17.74
C ARG A 155 16.23 5.17 -19.04
N TYR A 156 15.86 3.91 -19.03
CA TYR A 156 15.36 3.20 -20.21
C TYR A 156 13.88 3.50 -20.47
N THR A 157 13.05 3.49 -19.44
CA THR A 157 11.62 3.82 -19.56
C THR A 157 11.39 5.30 -19.81
N LEU A 158 12.23 6.16 -19.24
CA LEU A 158 12.15 7.61 -19.48
C LEU A 158 12.73 7.99 -20.85
N GLY A 159 13.64 7.18 -21.40
CA GLY A 159 14.27 7.43 -22.70
C GLY A 159 13.37 7.15 -23.91
N ASP A 160 12.47 6.17 -23.82
CA ASP A 160 11.59 5.79 -24.95
C ASP A 160 10.16 5.49 -24.45
N ASN A 161 9.18 6.14 -25.07
CA ASN A 161 7.76 5.97 -24.72
C ASN A 161 7.23 4.55 -25.03
N ARG A 162 7.78 3.88 -26.06
CA ARG A 162 7.41 2.49 -26.38
C ARG A 162 7.88 1.53 -25.31
N VAL A 163 9.08 1.77 -24.75
CA VAL A 163 9.60 1.02 -23.60
C VAL A 163 8.75 1.28 -22.36
N TRP A 164 8.39 2.55 -22.11
CA TRP A 164 7.50 2.92 -21.00
C TRP A 164 6.20 2.13 -21.04
N VAL A 165 5.46 2.23 -22.14
CA VAL A 165 4.15 1.57 -22.28
C VAL A 165 4.28 0.04 -22.10
N LYS A 166 5.25 -0.57 -22.78
CA LYS A 166 5.43 -2.02 -22.74
C LYS A 166 5.82 -2.52 -21.35
N VAL A 167 6.73 -1.82 -20.68
CA VAL A 167 7.19 -2.20 -19.33
C VAL A 167 6.04 -2.08 -18.33
N HIS A 168 5.26 -0.99 -18.37
CA HIS A 168 4.15 -0.79 -17.45
C HIS A 168 3.03 -1.80 -17.67
N TYR A 169 2.77 -2.18 -18.94
CA TYR A 169 1.77 -3.19 -19.26
C TYR A 169 2.17 -4.56 -18.69
N VAL A 170 3.37 -5.04 -18.99
CA VAL A 170 3.83 -6.36 -18.50
C VAL A 170 4.05 -6.35 -16.97
N ALA A 171 4.51 -5.22 -16.42
CA ALA A 171 4.68 -5.10 -14.98
C ALA A 171 3.35 -5.11 -14.22
N ALA A 172 2.25 -4.61 -14.82
CA ALA A 172 0.93 -4.70 -14.21
C ALA A 172 0.55 -6.15 -13.92
N ASP A 173 0.65 -7.04 -14.92
CA ASP A 173 0.31 -8.45 -14.79
C ASP A 173 1.22 -9.17 -13.78
N VAL A 174 2.55 -8.93 -13.90
CA VAL A 174 3.54 -9.59 -13.03
C VAL A 174 3.39 -9.14 -11.58
N PHE A 175 3.22 -7.83 -11.34
CA PHE A 175 3.06 -7.30 -9.98
C PHE A 175 1.76 -7.74 -9.36
N MET A 176 0.66 -7.70 -10.11
CA MET A 176 -0.64 -8.17 -9.66
C MET A 176 -0.58 -9.65 -9.26
N GLY A 177 -0.12 -10.50 -10.17
CA GLY A 177 -0.01 -11.93 -9.90
C GLY A 177 0.90 -12.24 -8.71
N THR A 178 2.06 -11.59 -8.62
CA THR A 178 3.00 -11.79 -7.51
C THR A 178 2.42 -11.32 -6.18
N MET A 179 1.76 -10.16 -6.13
CA MET A 179 1.19 -9.62 -4.90
C MET A 179 0.01 -10.45 -4.39
N PHE A 180 -0.86 -10.93 -5.27
CA PHE A 180 -1.94 -11.84 -4.88
C PHE A 180 -1.41 -13.20 -4.42
N SER A 181 -0.44 -13.77 -5.12
CA SER A 181 0.23 -15.01 -4.69
C SER A 181 0.92 -14.83 -3.34
N PHE A 182 1.53 -13.68 -3.11
CA PHE A 182 2.16 -13.38 -1.84
C PHE A 182 1.13 -13.21 -0.72
N ALA A 183 -0.01 -12.56 -0.97
CA ALA A 183 -1.08 -12.44 0.01
C ALA A 183 -1.62 -13.82 0.41
N LEU A 184 -1.83 -14.72 -0.57
CA LEU A 184 -2.22 -16.09 -0.31
C LEU A 184 -1.16 -16.87 0.49
N PHE A 185 0.11 -16.77 0.08
CA PHE A 185 1.23 -17.39 0.79
C PHE A 185 1.32 -16.89 2.23
N SER A 186 1.22 -15.59 2.47
CA SER A 186 1.22 -15.01 3.81
C SER A 186 0.03 -15.48 4.64
N SER A 187 -1.16 -15.64 4.03
CA SER A 187 -2.34 -16.15 4.72
C SER A 187 -2.14 -17.60 5.17
N VAL A 188 -1.59 -18.45 4.31
CA VAL A 188 -1.28 -19.85 4.64
C VAL A 188 -0.17 -19.92 5.70
N LEU A 189 0.89 -19.13 5.53
CA LEU A 189 2.01 -19.10 6.45
C LEU A 189 1.59 -18.65 7.87
N SER A 190 0.63 -17.73 7.97
CA SER A 190 0.07 -17.27 9.26
C SER A 190 -0.65 -18.36 10.05
N ILE A 191 -1.08 -19.44 9.39
CA ILE A 191 -1.68 -20.60 10.07
C ILE A 191 -0.61 -21.49 10.71
N TRP A 192 0.58 -21.52 10.11
CA TRP A 192 1.65 -22.45 10.51
C TRP A 192 2.69 -21.81 11.43
N LEU A 193 2.91 -20.49 11.31
CA LEU A 193 3.88 -19.78 12.12
C LEU A 193 3.24 -19.28 13.42
N ASP A 194 3.97 -19.50 14.53
CA ASP A 194 3.67 -18.84 15.79
C ASP A 194 3.79 -17.31 15.64
N PHE A 195 2.98 -16.57 16.40
CA PHE A 195 2.92 -15.11 16.39
C PHE A 195 4.29 -14.42 16.57
N ARG A 196 5.24 -15.08 17.22
CA ARG A 196 6.61 -14.62 17.43
C ARG A 196 7.38 -14.37 16.14
N TYR A 197 6.97 -15.00 15.03
CA TYR A 197 7.65 -14.95 13.75
C TYR A 197 6.94 -14.08 12.70
N GLY A 198 5.93 -13.31 13.09
CA GLY A 198 5.18 -12.44 12.17
C GLY A 198 6.03 -11.43 11.41
N TRP A 199 7.14 -10.99 11.99
CA TRP A 199 8.12 -10.14 11.32
C TRP A 199 8.74 -10.77 10.06
N LEU A 200 8.74 -12.12 9.95
CA LEU A 200 9.19 -12.81 8.73
C LEU A 200 8.33 -12.44 7.51
N HIS A 201 7.02 -12.24 7.69
CA HIS A 201 6.15 -11.78 6.61
C HIS A 201 6.64 -10.45 6.03
N LEU A 202 7.07 -9.52 6.87
CA LEU A 202 7.61 -8.23 6.44
C LEU A 202 8.93 -8.38 5.68
N ILE A 203 9.82 -9.27 6.13
CA ILE A 203 11.07 -9.56 5.41
C ILE A 203 10.78 -10.14 4.03
N PHE A 204 9.95 -11.20 3.96
CA PHE A 204 9.60 -11.83 2.70
C PHE A 204 8.90 -10.85 1.76
N TRP A 205 8.02 -10.00 2.30
CA TRP A 205 7.37 -8.96 1.52
C TRP A 205 8.36 -7.94 0.95
N THR A 206 9.29 -7.47 1.78
CA THR A 206 10.33 -6.52 1.37
C THR A 206 11.23 -7.11 0.28
N LEU A 207 11.63 -8.37 0.43
CA LEU A 207 12.43 -9.09 -0.58
C LEU A 207 11.64 -9.25 -1.89
N THR A 208 10.35 -9.60 -1.81
CA THR A 208 9.48 -9.77 -2.98
C THR A 208 9.32 -8.45 -3.73
N VAL A 209 9.00 -7.36 -3.04
CA VAL A 209 8.85 -6.02 -3.65
C VAL A 209 10.17 -5.55 -4.26
N SER A 210 11.28 -5.72 -3.55
CA SER A 210 12.61 -5.37 -4.06
C SER A 210 12.98 -6.17 -5.31
N GLY A 211 12.67 -7.47 -5.31
CA GLY A 211 12.83 -8.36 -6.46
C GLY A 211 12.01 -7.92 -7.66
N LEU A 212 10.76 -7.53 -7.46
CA LEU A 212 9.89 -7.01 -8.52
C LEU A 212 10.43 -5.70 -9.13
N ILE A 213 10.91 -4.78 -8.30
CA ILE A 213 11.51 -3.52 -8.76
C ILE A 213 12.79 -3.80 -9.59
N LEU A 214 13.63 -4.69 -9.10
CA LEU A 214 14.85 -5.10 -9.83
C LEU A 214 14.51 -5.76 -11.16
N TRP A 215 13.57 -6.71 -11.15
CA TRP A 215 13.08 -7.37 -12.36
C TRP A 215 12.54 -6.35 -13.37
N ALA A 216 11.72 -5.41 -12.96
CA ALA A 216 11.16 -4.39 -13.84
C ALA A 216 12.27 -3.51 -14.46
N ARG A 217 13.34 -3.22 -13.71
CA ARG A 217 14.51 -2.47 -14.22
C ARG A 217 15.26 -3.26 -15.27
N LEU A 218 15.53 -4.55 -15.02
CA LEU A 218 16.22 -5.44 -15.97
C LEU A 218 15.38 -5.66 -17.24
N TYR A 219 14.07 -5.85 -17.06
CA TYR A 219 13.15 -5.99 -18.19
C TYR A 219 13.12 -4.73 -19.06
N ALA A 220 13.07 -3.55 -18.45
CA ALA A 220 13.12 -2.28 -19.16
C ALA A 220 14.41 -2.12 -19.99
N ARG A 221 15.57 -2.47 -19.41
CA ARG A 221 16.85 -2.47 -20.12
C ARG A 221 16.79 -3.39 -21.34
N LYS A 222 16.34 -4.64 -21.17
CA LYS A 222 16.25 -5.62 -22.27
C LYS A 222 15.32 -5.14 -23.39
N GLN A 223 14.19 -4.50 -23.07
CA GLN A 223 13.27 -3.95 -24.07
C GLN A 223 13.88 -2.75 -24.81
N PHE A 224 14.58 -1.87 -24.11
CA PHE A 224 15.26 -0.74 -24.69
C PHE A 224 16.35 -1.19 -25.69
N GLU A 225 17.22 -2.13 -25.31
CA GLU A 225 18.26 -2.68 -26.16
C GLU A 225 17.68 -3.37 -27.41
N ARG A 226 16.57 -4.12 -27.25
CA ARG A 226 15.89 -4.79 -28.39
C ARG A 226 15.33 -3.81 -29.42
N LEU A 227 14.73 -2.71 -28.96
CA LEU A 227 14.15 -1.72 -29.84
C LEU A 227 15.20 -0.94 -30.61
N HIS A 228 16.34 -0.64 -29.98
CA HIS A 228 17.41 0.13 -30.61
C HIS A 228 18.30 -0.73 -31.55
N ARG A 229 18.45 -2.03 -31.29
CA ARG A 229 19.10 -2.94 -32.25
C ARG A 229 18.31 -3.03 -33.55
N LYS A 230 17.00 -3.23 -33.48
CA LYS A 230 16.12 -3.31 -34.67
C LYS A 230 16.13 -2.04 -35.54
N SER A 231 16.40 -0.87 -34.95
CA SER A 231 16.51 0.39 -35.69
C SER A 231 17.90 0.65 -36.25
N ALA A 232 18.95 -0.12 -35.84
CA ALA A 232 20.28 -0.05 -36.39
C ALA A 232 20.48 -1.02 -37.59
N ASP A 233 19.64 -2.07 -37.65
CA ASP A 233 19.68 -3.10 -38.69
C ASP A 233 18.68 -2.80 -39.84
N ALA A 234 17.90 -1.71 -39.79
CA ALA A 234 16.93 -1.24 -40.77
C ALA A 234 17.40 0.04 -41.49
#